data_52837496e21a4bae7a7d3faea2ade0d7
#
_entry.id   52837496e21a4bae7a7d3faea2ade0d7
#
_cell.length_a   1.000
_cell.length_b   1.000
_cell.length_c   1.000
_cell.angle_alpha   90.00
_cell.angle_beta   90.00
_cell.angle_gamma   90.00
#
_symmetry.space_group_name_H-M   'P 1'
#
loop_
_entity.id
_entity.type
_entity.pdbx_description
1 polymer ?
#
loop_
_entity_poly.entity_id
_entity_poly.type
_entity_poly.pdbx_seq_one_letter_code
_entity_poly.pdbx_strand_id
1 'polypeptide(L)'
;MKKHLICILSVWLLTTCSHPVNNPEKTEEWPEIYPDYIGVTIPATIAPMNFDYIGGKHDRIDVIVTGSKFGEIHVNARTASFPEDEWHKLLESNKGDSLLFTVSVKNENKWKQYRPFSMYVSDAPIDYGVVYRKVIPGYEVYSKMGIYERNLSSFEERVLLENAMVPGMCLNCHAFNRTNPGHLSLHIRGQHGATLMQIEGNRELLDTKTDSTLSACVYPYWHPEGKYIAYSVNRTTQSFHTAKVERIEVMDMASDILVYQPETHELLLSPLLQKKEVFETFPAFSADGKKLYFCSAAGKPMPEKYDEIRYSLCCIDFNPDNGTFGERVDTLINAEDLKKSVSFPRPSYDGKYIMFTLSDYGNFSIWHKEADLWLLNLQDGTMHAIEEANSTNTESYHSWSSNSRWFIFSSRRDDGLYT
;
A
#
# COMPACT_ATOMS: atom_id res chain seq x y z
N MET A 1 -11.35 -60.57 40.55
CA MET A 1 -11.13 -59.24 41.16
C MET A 1 -9.96 -58.57 40.40
N LYS A 2 -10.24 -57.72 39.43
CA LYS A 2 -9.20 -56.94 38.70
C LYS A 2 -9.23 -55.52 39.27
N LYS A 3 -8.15 -55.11 39.88
CA LYS A 3 -7.96 -53.73 40.38
C LYS A 3 -7.54 -52.84 39.23
N HIS A 4 -8.36 -51.89 38.85
CA HIS A 4 -8.00 -50.79 37.94
C HIS A 4 -7.26 -49.72 38.70
N LEU A 5 -6.00 -49.51 38.40
CA LEU A 5 -5.18 -48.40 38.87
C LEU A 5 -5.47 -47.19 37.97
N ILE A 6 -6.17 -46.16 38.53
CA ILE A 6 -6.38 -44.89 37.82
C ILE A 6 -5.14 -44.02 38.12
N CYS A 7 -4.29 -43.81 37.11
CA CYS A 7 -3.24 -42.79 37.17
C CYS A 7 -3.84 -41.44 36.88
N ILE A 8 -3.96 -40.59 37.93
CA ILE A 8 -4.32 -39.18 37.77
C ILE A 8 -3.05 -38.42 37.33
N LEU A 9 -3.02 -38.05 36.06
CA LEU A 9 -1.96 -37.18 35.50
C LEU A 9 -2.30 -35.75 35.91
N SER A 10 -1.69 -35.22 36.97
CA SER A 10 -1.78 -33.79 37.32
C SER A 10 -0.94 -33.00 36.32
N VAL A 11 -1.62 -32.33 35.38
CA VAL A 11 -1.01 -31.32 34.50
C VAL A 11 -0.75 -30.07 35.38
N TRP A 12 0.50 -29.85 35.74
CA TRP A 12 0.95 -28.60 36.33
C TRP A 12 0.99 -27.55 35.21
N LEU A 13 -0.02 -26.68 35.17
CA LEU A 13 0.04 -25.41 34.43
C LEU A 13 1.08 -24.52 35.13
N LEU A 14 2.29 -24.51 34.58
CA LEU A 14 3.31 -23.53 34.92
C LEU A 14 2.87 -22.18 34.36
N THR A 15 2.05 -21.43 35.14
CA THR A 15 1.91 -20.00 34.92
C THR A 15 3.23 -19.36 35.33
N THR A 16 4.07 -19.03 34.38
CA THR A 16 5.25 -18.20 34.60
C THR A 16 4.75 -16.78 34.89
N CYS A 17 4.51 -16.47 36.17
CA CYS A 17 4.38 -15.08 36.61
C CYS A 17 5.75 -14.40 36.41
N SER A 18 5.90 -13.67 35.31
CA SER A 18 7.05 -12.81 35.11
C SER A 18 6.84 -11.60 36.07
N HIS A 19 7.76 -11.37 36.97
CA HIS A 19 7.75 -10.19 37.84
C HIS A 19 8.48 -9.05 37.11
N PRO A 20 7.99 -7.78 37.25
CA PRO A 20 8.68 -6.61 36.77
C PRO A 20 10.14 -6.57 37.24
N VAL A 21 11.01 -5.96 36.46
CA VAL A 21 12.43 -5.83 36.76
C VAL A 21 12.60 -5.06 38.09
N ASN A 22 13.34 -5.64 39.04
CA ASN A 22 13.63 -5.01 40.29
C ASN A 22 14.79 -3.99 40.18
N ASN A 23 14.57 -2.74 40.58
CA ASN A 23 15.57 -1.65 40.70
C ASN A 23 16.41 -1.45 39.41
N PRO A 24 15.80 -1.22 38.25
CA PRO A 24 16.55 -0.90 37.06
C PRO A 24 17.20 0.50 37.16
N GLU A 25 18.32 0.71 36.55
CA GLU A 25 18.85 2.04 36.32
C GLU A 25 17.93 2.79 35.34
N LYS A 26 17.33 3.90 35.75
CA LYS A 26 16.42 4.69 34.94
C LYS A 26 17.13 5.72 34.11
N THR A 27 16.67 5.92 32.88
CA THR A 27 17.16 6.97 31.98
C THR A 27 15.99 7.75 31.39
N GLU A 28 16.22 9.00 31.00
CA GLU A 28 15.26 9.84 30.28
C GLU A 28 15.35 9.66 28.75
N GLU A 29 16.24 8.80 28.27
CA GLU A 29 16.37 8.46 26.87
C GLU A 29 15.22 7.60 26.40
N TRP A 30 14.79 7.78 25.13
CA TRP A 30 13.88 6.87 24.47
C TRP A 30 14.58 5.53 24.15
N PRO A 31 13.86 4.39 24.18
CA PRO A 31 14.43 3.14 23.70
C PRO A 31 14.61 3.21 22.18
N GLU A 32 15.76 2.80 21.69
CA GLU A 32 15.99 2.60 20.27
C GLU A 32 15.35 1.27 19.83
N ILE A 33 14.17 1.33 19.25
CA ILE A 33 13.40 0.15 18.82
C ILE A 33 13.17 0.16 17.30
N TYR A 34 13.04 -1.03 16.72
CA TYR A 34 12.70 -1.20 15.31
C TYR A 34 11.59 -2.26 15.13
N PRO A 35 10.50 -1.96 14.43
CA PRO A 35 10.16 -0.62 13.92
C PRO A 35 9.99 0.43 15.02
N ASP A 36 10.18 1.71 14.69
CA ASP A 36 9.94 2.81 15.64
C ASP A 36 8.45 3.08 15.78
N TYR A 37 7.92 2.68 16.94
CA TYR A 37 6.50 2.82 17.27
C TYR A 37 6.22 3.89 18.34
N ILE A 38 7.19 4.74 18.64
CA ILE A 38 7.06 5.76 19.67
C ILE A 38 6.03 6.82 19.24
N GLY A 39 4.94 6.96 20.01
CA GLY A 39 3.92 8.00 19.78
C GLY A 39 2.97 7.73 18.60
N VAL A 40 2.96 6.52 18.03
CA VAL A 40 2.09 6.21 16.88
C VAL A 40 0.63 6.00 17.29
N THR A 41 -0.27 6.22 16.31
CA THR A 41 -1.69 5.85 16.41
C THR A 41 -1.91 4.54 15.66
N ILE A 42 -2.59 3.59 16.30
CA ILE A 42 -2.83 2.26 15.73
C ILE A 42 -4.33 1.94 15.66
N PRO A 43 -4.79 1.14 14.66
CA PRO A 43 -6.15 0.62 14.64
C PRO A 43 -6.36 -0.40 15.78
N ALA A 44 -7.58 -0.45 16.31
CA ALA A 44 -7.92 -1.38 17.40
C ALA A 44 -7.89 -2.87 17.05
N THR A 45 -7.77 -3.20 15.76
CA THR A 45 -7.73 -4.58 15.24
C THR A 45 -6.41 -4.95 14.60
N ILE A 46 -5.38 -4.12 14.73
CA ILE A 46 -4.07 -4.38 14.12
C ILE A 46 -3.36 -5.57 14.80
N ALA A 47 -2.54 -6.30 14.04
CA ALA A 47 -1.63 -7.33 14.56
C ALA A 47 -0.73 -6.79 15.67
N PRO A 48 -0.18 -7.64 16.54
CA PRO A 48 0.75 -7.21 17.58
C PRO A 48 1.87 -6.34 17.05
N MET A 49 2.08 -5.17 17.68
CA MET A 49 3.14 -4.24 17.32
C MET A 49 4.47 -4.71 17.91
N ASN A 50 4.94 -5.86 17.40
CA ASN A 50 6.19 -6.47 17.82
C ASN A 50 7.38 -5.60 17.39
N PHE A 51 8.42 -5.54 18.23
CA PHE A 51 9.64 -4.79 17.92
C PHE A 51 10.90 -5.43 18.49
N ASP A 52 12.04 -5.05 17.93
CA ASP A 52 13.36 -5.38 18.43
C ASP A 52 14.01 -4.14 19.05
N TYR A 53 14.86 -4.34 20.06
CA TYR A 53 15.74 -3.29 20.55
C TYR A 53 17.02 -3.28 19.72
N ILE A 54 17.35 -2.10 19.16
CA ILE A 54 18.50 -1.92 18.26
C ILE A 54 19.60 -1.03 18.83
N GLY A 55 19.41 -0.46 20.04
CA GLY A 55 20.36 0.48 20.67
C GLY A 55 21.66 -0.15 21.21
N GLY A 56 21.94 -1.40 20.86
CA GLY A 56 23.18 -2.10 21.19
C GLY A 56 23.00 -3.56 21.60
N LYS A 57 24.11 -4.19 22.03
CA LYS A 57 24.07 -5.60 22.49
C LYS A 57 23.24 -5.70 23.75
N HIS A 58 22.36 -6.70 23.81
CA HIS A 58 21.54 -7.00 24.96
C HIS A 58 21.30 -8.49 25.10
N ASP A 59 21.04 -8.92 26.33
CA ASP A 59 20.72 -10.31 26.67
C ASP A 59 19.21 -10.56 26.58
N ARG A 60 18.42 -9.62 27.12
CA ARG A 60 16.96 -9.67 27.19
C ARG A 60 16.37 -8.27 27.24
N ILE A 61 15.12 -8.20 26.83
CA ILE A 61 14.25 -7.02 27.07
C ILE A 61 13.08 -7.43 27.95
N ASP A 62 12.64 -6.51 28.75
CA ASP A 62 11.45 -6.62 29.60
C ASP A 62 10.51 -5.49 29.19
N VAL A 63 9.35 -5.84 28.67
CA VAL A 63 8.36 -4.90 28.15
C VAL A 63 7.04 -5.10 28.87
N ILE A 64 6.57 -4.04 29.52
CA ILE A 64 5.24 -3.98 30.12
C ILE A 64 4.41 -3.01 29.31
N VAL A 65 3.27 -3.50 28.79
CA VAL A 65 2.29 -2.68 28.06
C VAL A 65 1.04 -2.57 28.91
N THR A 66 0.77 -1.38 29.42
CA THR A 66 -0.37 -1.10 30.29
C THR A 66 -1.42 -0.28 29.56
N GLY A 67 -2.65 -0.74 29.55
CA GLY A 67 -3.77 0.01 29.01
C GLY A 67 -4.21 1.13 29.94
N SER A 68 -4.50 2.32 29.42
CA SER A 68 -4.97 3.46 30.22
C SER A 68 -6.32 3.18 30.89
N LYS A 69 -7.19 2.38 30.26
CA LYS A 69 -8.48 1.98 30.82
C LYS A 69 -8.39 0.66 31.57
N PHE A 70 -7.83 -0.37 30.93
CA PHE A 70 -7.78 -1.71 31.49
C PHE A 70 -6.75 -2.60 30.80
N GLY A 71 -6.16 -3.53 31.57
CA GLY A 71 -5.33 -4.62 31.08
C GLY A 71 -3.84 -4.30 31.02
N GLU A 72 -3.07 -5.37 31.02
CA GLU A 72 -1.60 -5.33 30.94
C GLU A 72 -1.08 -6.56 30.22
N ILE A 73 -0.03 -6.40 29.44
CA ILE A 73 0.76 -7.51 28.87
C ILE A 73 2.20 -7.34 29.34
N HIS A 74 2.80 -8.41 29.80
CA HIS A 74 4.21 -8.44 30.21
C HIS A 74 5.01 -9.46 29.41
N VAL A 75 6.04 -9.00 28.72
CA VAL A 75 6.96 -9.81 27.93
C VAL A 75 8.38 -9.67 28.47
N ASN A 76 9.01 -10.80 28.83
CA ASN A 76 10.42 -10.84 29.19
C ASN A 76 11.14 -11.85 28.31
N ALA A 77 11.72 -11.40 27.21
CA ALA A 77 12.28 -12.23 26.15
C ALA A 77 13.50 -11.55 25.51
N ARG A 78 13.93 -12.07 24.36
CA ARG A 78 15.00 -11.44 23.56
C ARG A 78 14.47 -10.35 22.65
N THR A 79 13.20 -10.46 22.24
CA THR A 79 12.47 -9.53 21.38
C THR A 79 11.11 -9.24 22.00
N ALA A 80 10.49 -8.11 21.71
CA ALA A 80 9.13 -7.79 22.14
C ALA A 80 8.13 -8.43 21.18
N SER A 81 7.69 -9.64 21.50
CA SER A 81 6.62 -10.35 20.76
C SER A 81 5.43 -10.54 21.69
N PHE A 82 4.31 -9.90 21.32
CA PHE A 82 3.11 -9.92 22.15
C PHE A 82 2.18 -11.05 21.70
N PRO A 83 1.58 -11.83 22.66
CA PRO A 83 0.58 -12.84 22.32
C PRO A 83 -0.65 -12.20 21.67
N GLU A 84 -1.06 -12.72 20.50
CA GLU A 84 -2.10 -12.14 19.66
C GLU A 84 -3.44 -11.97 20.38
N ASP A 85 -3.90 -13.00 21.10
CA ASP A 85 -5.16 -12.97 21.85
C ASP A 85 -5.16 -11.94 22.99
N GLU A 86 -4.04 -11.80 23.70
CA GLU A 86 -3.89 -10.83 24.78
C GLU A 86 -3.79 -9.41 24.20
N TRP A 87 -3.08 -9.25 23.10
CA TRP A 87 -2.95 -7.99 22.39
C TRP A 87 -4.31 -7.47 21.93
N HIS A 88 -5.11 -8.29 21.24
CA HIS A 88 -6.44 -7.87 20.78
C HIS A 88 -7.39 -7.53 21.93
N LYS A 89 -7.34 -8.26 23.05
CA LYS A 89 -8.12 -7.92 24.26
C LYS A 89 -7.69 -6.58 24.83
N LEU A 90 -6.39 -6.31 24.87
CA LEU A 90 -5.84 -5.05 25.35
C LEU A 90 -6.28 -3.89 24.46
N LEU A 91 -6.17 -4.03 23.12
CA LEU A 91 -6.62 -3.02 22.16
C LEU A 91 -8.11 -2.73 22.30
N GLU A 92 -8.96 -3.77 22.32
CA GLU A 92 -10.41 -3.62 22.44
C GLU A 92 -10.83 -2.87 23.69
N SER A 93 -10.15 -3.16 24.81
CA SER A 93 -10.42 -2.53 26.11
C SER A 93 -9.97 -1.07 26.17
N ASN A 94 -9.08 -0.64 25.26
CA ASN A 94 -8.47 0.69 25.27
C ASN A 94 -8.77 1.53 24.02
N LYS A 95 -9.78 1.17 23.24
CA LYS A 95 -10.24 2.00 22.11
C LYS A 95 -10.51 3.44 22.52
N GLY A 96 -10.03 4.40 21.72
CA GLY A 96 -10.12 5.83 21.96
C GLY A 96 -9.24 6.30 23.11
N ASP A 97 -8.21 5.52 23.49
CA ASP A 97 -7.28 5.84 24.56
C ASP A 97 -5.88 5.28 24.26
N SER A 98 -4.97 5.30 25.21
CA SER A 98 -3.56 5.01 25.01
C SER A 98 -3.12 3.71 25.68
N LEU A 99 -2.08 3.11 25.13
CA LEU A 99 -1.26 2.07 25.77
C LEU A 99 0.07 2.68 26.16
N LEU A 100 0.52 2.43 27.39
CA LEU A 100 1.82 2.86 27.92
C LEU A 100 2.81 1.69 27.86
N PHE A 101 3.93 1.89 27.19
CA PHE A 101 5.02 0.93 27.06
C PHE A 101 6.17 1.31 28.00
N THR A 102 6.52 0.39 28.90
CA THR A 102 7.70 0.48 29.74
C THR A 102 8.72 -0.55 29.27
N VAL A 103 9.85 -0.08 28.74
CA VAL A 103 10.91 -0.95 28.18
C VAL A 103 12.12 -0.92 29.07
N SER A 104 12.57 -2.10 29.51
CA SER A 104 13.83 -2.28 30.22
C SER A 104 14.71 -3.27 29.45
N VAL A 105 15.99 -2.96 29.34
CA VAL A 105 16.98 -3.74 28.59
C VAL A 105 18.05 -4.27 29.51
N LYS A 106 18.34 -5.57 29.44
CA LYS A 106 19.41 -6.22 30.22
C LYS A 106 20.67 -6.32 29.41
N ASN A 107 21.76 -5.82 29.96
CA ASN A 107 23.11 -6.02 29.44
C ASN A 107 24.06 -6.34 30.60
N GLU A 108 24.88 -7.39 30.51
CA GLU A 108 25.86 -7.79 31.51
C GLU A 108 25.31 -7.84 32.95
N ASN A 109 24.13 -8.44 33.14
CA ASN A 109 23.42 -8.54 34.41
C ASN A 109 22.88 -7.22 35.02
N LYS A 110 22.94 -6.11 34.31
CA LYS A 110 22.32 -4.85 34.71
C LYS A 110 21.09 -4.57 33.85
N TRP A 111 20.05 -4.01 34.49
CA TRP A 111 18.85 -3.55 33.81
C TRP A 111 18.86 -2.03 33.68
N LYS A 112 18.63 -1.53 32.46
CA LYS A 112 18.39 -0.11 32.15
C LYS A 112 16.96 0.05 31.71
N GLN A 113 16.16 0.85 32.43
CA GLN A 113 14.79 1.20 32.09
C GLN A 113 14.77 2.53 31.35
N TYR A 114 14.23 2.51 30.16
CA TYR A 114 14.08 3.67 29.29
C TYR A 114 12.86 4.51 29.64
N ARG A 115 12.80 5.71 29.11
CA ARG A 115 11.63 6.57 29.18
C ARG A 115 10.42 5.85 28.59
N PRO A 116 9.28 5.74 29.32
CA PRO A 116 8.08 5.14 28.78
C PRO A 116 7.50 5.94 27.63
N PHE A 117 6.93 5.25 26.63
CA PHE A 117 6.24 5.86 25.50
C PHE A 117 4.82 5.34 25.38
N SER A 118 3.98 6.07 24.64
CA SER A 118 2.59 5.71 24.42
C SER A 118 2.29 5.45 22.97
N MET A 119 1.33 4.54 22.71
CA MET A 119 0.62 4.40 21.44
C MET A 119 -0.85 4.74 21.67
N TYR A 120 -1.49 5.46 20.75
CA TYR A 120 -2.91 5.74 20.80
C TYR A 120 -3.70 4.67 20.01
N VAL A 121 -4.73 4.10 20.62
CA VAL A 121 -5.62 3.12 19.97
C VAL A 121 -6.82 3.85 19.40
N SER A 122 -6.90 3.96 18.10
CA SER A 122 -7.98 4.65 17.40
C SER A 122 -9.31 3.90 17.49
N ASP A 123 -10.42 4.65 17.54
CA ASP A 123 -11.76 4.08 17.38
C ASP A 123 -12.07 3.73 15.91
N ALA A 124 -11.31 4.27 14.95
CA ALA A 124 -11.53 4.01 13.54
C ALA A 124 -11.08 2.59 13.17
N PRO A 125 -11.98 1.73 12.66
CA PRO A 125 -11.61 0.39 12.24
C PRO A 125 -10.68 0.43 11.03
N ILE A 126 -9.93 -0.66 10.80
CA ILE A 126 -9.20 -0.91 9.57
C ILE A 126 -9.83 -2.11 8.85
N ASP A 127 -9.67 -2.18 7.54
CA ASP A 127 -10.11 -3.33 6.74
C ASP A 127 -9.42 -4.62 7.19
N TYR A 128 -10.03 -5.76 6.88
CA TYR A 128 -9.53 -7.09 7.22
C TYR A 128 -8.10 -7.34 6.75
N GLY A 129 -7.76 -6.92 5.53
CA GLY A 129 -6.48 -7.27 4.94
C GLY A 129 -6.08 -6.40 3.78
N VAL A 130 -4.92 -6.69 3.27
CA VAL A 130 -4.33 -6.05 2.09
C VAL A 130 -3.91 -7.11 1.08
N VAL A 131 -4.13 -6.81 -0.21
CA VAL A 131 -3.60 -7.61 -1.31
C VAL A 131 -2.49 -6.81 -1.98
N TYR A 132 -1.36 -7.46 -2.16
CA TYR A 132 -0.17 -6.81 -2.71
C TYR A 132 0.65 -7.76 -3.58
N ARG A 133 1.48 -7.19 -4.40
CA ARG A 133 2.40 -7.93 -5.26
C ARG A 133 3.77 -8.02 -4.61
N LYS A 134 4.31 -9.23 -4.49
CA LYS A 134 5.71 -9.47 -4.16
C LYS A 134 6.52 -9.75 -5.42
N VAL A 135 7.67 -9.10 -5.54
CA VAL A 135 8.68 -9.40 -6.56
C VAL A 135 10.03 -9.53 -5.86
N ILE A 136 10.87 -10.45 -6.34
CA ILE A 136 12.24 -10.55 -5.85
C ILE A 136 12.99 -9.29 -6.32
N PRO A 137 13.70 -8.60 -5.42
CA PRO A 137 14.52 -7.45 -5.79
C PRO A 137 15.64 -7.87 -6.74
N GLY A 138 15.99 -6.99 -7.67
CA GLY A 138 17.09 -7.18 -8.60
C GLY A 138 16.69 -7.20 -10.07
N TYR A 139 17.63 -7.65 -10.90
CA TYR A 139 17.50 -7.62 -12.36
C TYR A 139 16.96 -8.92 -12.95
N GLU A 140 16.49 -9.85 -12.12
CA GLU A 140 15.95 -11.11 -12.59
C GLU A 140 14.56 -10.89 -13.19
N VAL A 141 14.52 -10.93 -14.51
CA VAL A 141 13.27 -10.83 -15.27
C VAL A 141 12.45 -12.10 -15.06
N TYR A 142 11.19 -11.95 -14.66
CA TYR A 142 10.26 -13.05 -14.43
C TYR A 142 10.70 -14.10 -13.38
N SER A 143 11.52 -13.70 -12.44
CA SER A 143 11.82 -14.47 -11.25
C SER A 143 10.57 -14.73 -10.42
N LYS A 144 10.69 -15.30 -9.24
CA LYS A 144 9.55 -15.57 -8.38
C LYS A 144 8.81 -14.26 -8.04
N MET A 145 7.54 -14.19 -8.42
CA MET A 145 6.64 -13.10 -8.07
C MET A 145 5.21 -13.63 -7.87
N GLY A 146 4.43 -12.91 -7.11
CA GLY A 146 3.06 -13.33 -6.85
C GLY A 146 2.20 -12.21 -6.29
N ILE A 147 0.92 -12.50 -6.26
CA ILE A 147 -0.11 -11.72 -5.56
C ILE A 147 -0.41 -12.45 -4.25
N TYR A 148 -0.30 -11.72 -3.16
CA TYR A 148 -0.45 -12.23 -1.80
C TYR A 148 -1.51 -11.43 -1.07
N GLU A 149 -2.21 -12.10 -0.18
CA GLU A 149 -3.14 -11.48 0.77
C GLU A 149 -2.54 -11.59 2.17
N ARG A 150 -2.57 -10.49 2.91
CA ARG A 150 -2.16 -10.43 4.31
C ARG A 150 -3.32 -9.97 5.18
N ASN A 151 -3.61 -10.74 6.21
CA ASN A 151 -4.50 -10.34 7.29
C ASN A 151 -3.83 -9.25 8.14
N LEU A 152 -4.49 -8.11 8.33
CA LEU A 152 -3.94 -7.00 9.12
C LEU A 152 -4.09 -7.18 10.62
N SER A 153 -4.94 -8.12 11.07
CA SER A 153 -5.10 -8.42 12.50
C SER A 153 -4.13 -9.48 13.02
N SER A 154 -3.39 -10.14 12.12
CA SER A 154 -2.40 -11.18 12.43
C SER A 154 -1.19 -11.08 11.51
N PHE A 155 -0.29 -12.06 11.59
CA PHE A 155 0.84 -12.19 10.65
C PHE A 155 0.55 -13.19 9.54
N GLU A 156 -0.70 -13.63 9.40
CA GLU A 156 -1.08 -14.58 8.37
C GLU A 156 -1.00 -13.95 6.99
N GLU A 157 -0.27 -14.62 6.11
CA GLU A 157 -0.12 -14.29 4.71
C GLU A 157 -0.43 -15.51 3.86
N ARG A 158 -1.21 -15.34 2.81
CA ARG A 158 -1.49 -16.41 1.85
C ARG A 158 -1.22 -15.99 0.41
N VAL A 159 -0.80 -16.96 -0.38
CA VAL A 159 -0.64 -16.81 -1.82
C VAL A 159 -2.01 -16.83 -2.48
N LEU A 160 -2.30 -15.85 -3.33
CA LEU A 160 -3.46 -15.86 -4.22
C LEU A 160 -3.07 -16.40 -5.60
N LEU A 161 -1.93 -15.96 -6.13
CA LEU A 161 -1.42 -16.38 -7.43
C LEU A 161 0.11 -16.19 -7.50
N GLU A 162 0.84 -17.18 -8.03
CA GLU A 162 2.28 -17.06 -8.30
C GLU A 162 2.58 -17.32 -9.79
N ASN A 163 3.55 -16.61 -10.33
CA ASN A 163 3.98 -16.77 -11.72
C ASN A 163 4.64 -18.13 -12.01
N ALA A 164 5.11 -18.83 -10.98
CA ALA A 164 5.64 -20.18 -11.09
C ALA A 164 4.60 -21.22 -11.56
N MET A 165 3.30 -20.92 -11.45
CA MET A 165 2.22 -21.78 -11.96
C MET A 165 2.28 -21.92 -13.49
N VAL A 166 2.75 -20.88 -14.19
CA VAL A 166 2.98 -20.92 -15.64
C VAL A 166 4.32 -20.24 -15.95
N PRO A 167 5.33 -20.98 -16.37
CA PRO A 167 6.65 -20.42 -16.65
C PRO A 167 6.63 -19.29 -17.69
N GLY A 168 7.45 -18.28 -17.49
CA GLY A 168 7.57 -17.13 -18.38
C GLY A 168 6.43 -16.10 -18.28
N MET A 169 5.60 -16.18 -17.24
CA MET A 169 4.58 -15.18 -16.96
C MET A 169 5.04 -14.14 -15.93
N CYS A 170 4.55 -12.92 -16.10
CA CYS A 170 4.68 -11.83 -15.15
C CYS A 170 3.28 -11.42 -14.66
N LEU A 171 3.08 -11.39 -13.35
CA LEU A 171 1.88 -10.86 -12.72
C LEU A 171 2.10 -9.39 -12.41
N ASN A 172 1.24 -8.53 -12.95
CA ASN A 172 1.44 -7.10 -12.84
C ASN A 172 0.22 -6.37 -12.25
N CYS A 173 -0.26 -5.32 -12.88
CA CYS A 173 -1.30 -4.46 -12.36
C CYS A 173 -2.53 -5.25 -11.90
N HIS A 174 -2.89 -5.11 -10.64
CA HIS A 174 -4.12 -5.67 -10.09
C HIS A 174 -4.92 -4.57 -9.40
N ALA A 175 -6.23 -4.67 -9.44
CA ALA A 175 -7.13 -3.80 -8.72
C ALA A 175 -8.41 -4.54 -8.34
N PHE A 176 -8.86 -4.26 -7.13
CA PHE A 176 -10.19 -4.63 -6.64
C PHE A 176 -11.14 -3.44 -6.79
N ASN A 177 -12.44 -3.72 -6.88
CA ASN A 177 -13.43 -2.67 -6.76
C ASN A 177 -13.52 -2.21 -5.31
N ARG A 178 -12.84 -1.11 -4.99
CA ARG A 178 -12.65 -0.65 -3.60
C ARG A 178 -12.07 -1.79 -2.75
N THR A 179 -12.80 -2.21 -1.71
CA THR A 179 -12.45 -3.31 -0.81
C THR A 179 -13.29 -4.58 -1.06
N ASN A 180 -13.97 -4.69 -2.21
CA ASN A 180 -14.76 -5.87 -2.58
C ASN A 180 -13.87 -6.95 -3.21
N PRO A 181 -13.59 -8.08 -2.54
CA PRO A 181 -12.79 -9.17 -3.09
C PRO A 181 -13.49 -9.95 -4.23
N GLY A 182 -14.79 -9.75 -4.42
CA GLY A 182 -15.57 -10.35 -5.50
C GLY A 182 -15.25 -9.77 -6.88
N HIS A 183 -14.70 -8.56 -6.94
CA HIS A 183 -14.36 -7.84 -8.18
C HIS A 183 -12.86 -7.61 -8.27
N LEU A 184 -12.19 -8.35 -9.15
CA LEU A 184 -10.75 -8.28 -9.41
C LEU A 184 -10.47 -8.11 -10.90
N SER A 185 -9.57 -7.20 -11.23
CA SER A 185 -8.87 -7.16 -12.53
C SER A 185 -7.38 -7.36 -12.30
N LEU A 186 -6.75 -8.31 -12.99
CA LEU A 186 -5.33 -8.62 -12.91
C LEU A 186 -4.73 -8.79 -14.29
N HIS A 187 -3.72 -7.97 -14.63
CA HIS A 187 -3.00 -8.06 -15.89
C HIS A 187 -1.85 -9.06 -15.79
N ILE A 188 -1.83 -10.03 -16.71
CA ILE A 188 -0.85 -11.08 -16.83
C ILE A 188 -0.04 -10.83 -18.12
N ARG A 189 1.28 -10.77 -18.03
CA ARG A 189 2.19 -10.58 -19.16
C ARG A 189 2.98 -11.86 -19.44
N GLY A 190 3.45 -12.01 -20.68
CA GLY A 190 4.27 -13.14 -21.11
C GLY A 190 3.62 -13.90 -22.26
N GLN A 191 4.08 -15.13 -22.51
CA GLN A 191 3.63 -15.93 -23.64
C GLN A 191 2.12 -16.20 -23.66
N HIS A 192 1.49 -16.26 -22.47
CA HIS A 192 0.04 -16.43 -22.28
C HIS A 192 -0.56 -15.18 -21.61
N GLY A 193 -0.13 -14.00 -22.07
CA GLY A 193 -0.61 -12.72 -21.53
C GLY A 193 -2.11 -12.55 -21.72
N ALA A 194 -2.80 -12.12 -20.67
CA ALA A 194 -4.22 -11.85 -20.65
C ALA A 194 -4.59 -10.93 -19.47
N THR A 195 -5.79 -10.38 -19.46
CA THR A 195 -6.36 -9.76 -18.28
C THR A 195 -7.33 -10.73 -17.63
N LEU A 196 -7.00 -11.22 -16.42
CA LEU A 196 -7.94 -11.98 -15.60
C LEU A 196 -8.96 -11.02 -15.00
N MET A 197 -10.21 -11.22 -15.35
CA MET A 197 -11.38 -10.53 -14.79
C MET A 197 -12.13 -11.50 -13.88
N GLN A 198 -12.41 -11.09 -12.65
CA GLN A 198 -13.31 -11.82 -11.75
C GLN A 198 -14.43 -10.88 -11.30
N ILE A 199 -15.68 -11.30 -11.46
CA ILE A 199 -16.87 -10.59 -10.99
C ILE A 199 -17.80 -11.61 -10.34
N GLU A 200 -18.06 -11.47 -9.03
CA GLU A 200 -18.95 -12.31 -8.24
C GLU A 200 -18.70 -13.83 -8.45
N GLY A 201 -17.42 -14.22 -8.48
CA GLY A 201 -17.00 -15.61 -8.66
C GLY A 201 -16.88 -16.09 -10.11
N ASN A 202 -17.44 -15.38 -11.08
CA ASN A 202 -17.22 -15.65 -12.51
C ASN A 202 -15.84 -15.14 -12.91
N ARG A 203 -15.10 -15.94 -13.67
CA ARG A 203 -13.74 -15.62 -14.11
C ARG A 203 -13.62 -15.69 -15.62
N GLU A 204 -13.03 -14.68 -16.20
CA GLU A 204 -12.75 -14.58 -17.63
C GLU A 204 -11.29 -14.22 -17.86
N LEU A 205 -10.71 -14.71 -18.96
CA LEU A 205 -9.42 -14.28 -19.48
C LEU A 205 -9.67 -13.46 -20.75
N LEU A 206 -9.39 -12.19 -20.68
CA LEU A 206 -9.63 -11.23 -21.76
C LEU A 206 -8.33 -10.90 -22.49
N ASP A 207 -8.36 -10.96 -23.81
CA ASP A 207 -7.36 -10.28 -24.64
C ASP A 207 -7.78 -8.83 -24.80
N THR A 208 -7.13 -7.95 -24.06
CA THR A 208 -7.43 -6.51 -24.07
C THR A 208 -6.60 -5.73 -25.09
N LYS A 209 -5.77 -6.41 -25.88
CA LYS A 209 -5.08 -5.82 -27.03
C LYS A 209 -5.93 -5.98 -28.28
N THR A 210 -6.48 -4.89 -28.76
CA THR A 210 -7.33 -4.83 -29.95
C THR A 210 -6.77 -3.84 -30.97
N ASP A 211 -7.38 -3.76 -32.16
CA ASP A 211 -7.03 -2.77 -33.18
C ASP A 211 -7.32 -1.32 -32.72
N SER A 212 -8.15 -1.16 -31.71
CA SER A 212 -8.52 0.14 -31.13
C SER A 212 -7.69 0.53 -29.91
N THR A 213 -6.70 -0.28 -29.50
CA THR A 213 -5.87 -0.02 -28.33
C THR A 213 -4.38 0.02 -28.68
N LEU A 214 -3.61 0.91 -28.03
CA LEU A 214 -2.15 1.00 -28.22
C LEU A 214 -1.42 -0.25 -27.73
N SER A 215 -1.93 -0.86 -26.66
CA SER A 215 -1.38 -2.04 -25.98
C SER A 215 -2.47 -2.78 -25.23
N ALA A 216 -2.12 -3.87 -24.57
CA ALA A 216 -3.01 -4.45 -23.56
C ALA A 216 -3.27 -3.45 -22.41
N CYS A 217 -4.44 -3.56 -21.80
CA CYS A 217 -4.91 -2.71 -20.71
C CYS A 217 -4.07 -2.90 -19.44
N VAL A 218 -3.64 -1.79 -18.84
CA VAL A 218 -2.86 -1.74 -17.59
C VAL A 218 -3.43 -0.67 -16.66
N TYR A 219 -2.94 -0.59 -15.41
CA TYR A 219 -3.37 0.38 -14.41
C TYR A 219 -4.89 0.43 -14.22
N PRO A 220 -5.55 -0.71 -13.92
CA PRO A 220 -6.99 -0.77 -13.74
C PRO A 220 -7.46 0.07 -12.56
N TYR A 221 -8.62 0.73 -12.74
CA TYR A 221 -9.35 1.36 -11.64
C TYR A 221 -10.85 1.17 -11.83
N TRP A 222 -11.49 0.51 -10.87
CA TRP A 222 -12.92 0.22 -10.90
C TRP A 222 -13.77 1.46 -10.64
N HIS A 223 -14.87 1.56 -11.39
CA HIS A 223 -15.96 2.44 -11.02
C HIS A 223 -16.57 1.98 -9.68
N PRO A 224 -16.99 2.90 -8.78
CA PRO A 224 -17.47 2.54 -7.44
C PRO A 224 -18.56 1.48 -7.42
N GLU A 225 -19.45 1.48 -8.41
CA GLU A 225 -20.55 0.50 -8.53
C GLU A 225 -20.11 -0.82 -9.21
N GLY A 226 -18.86 -0.94 -9.63
CA GLY A 226 -18.36 -2.15 -10.30
C GLY A 226 -18.81 -2.32 -11.76
N LYS A 227 -19.56 -1.36 -12.32
CA LYS A 227 -20.14 -1.41 -13.66
C LYS A 227 -19.11 -1.15 -14.76
N TYR A 228 -18.07 -0.41 -14.46
CA TYR A 228 -17.01 -0.01 -15.39
C TYR A 228 -15.64 -0.18 -14.77
N ILE A 229 -14.63 -0.30 -15.62
CA ILE A 229 -13.21 -0.26 -15.24
C ILE A 229 -12.49 0.71 -16.18
N ALA A 230 -11.80 1.68 -15.64
CA ALA A 230 -10.89 2.53 -16.39
C ALA A 230 -9.52 1.85 -16.49
N TYR A 231 -8.92 1.95 -17.66
CA TYR A 231 -7.59 1.43 -17.95
C TYR A 231 -6.74 2.47 -18.65
N SER A 232 -5.45 2.33 -18.48
CA SER A 232 -4.47 2.95 -19.35
C SER A 232 -3.95 1.93 -20.37
N VAL A 233 -3.61 2.37 -21.57
CA VAL A 233 -2.95 1.56 -22.61
C VAL A 233 -1.65 2.25 -23.01
N ASN A 234 -0.52 1.69 -22.57
CA ASN A 234 0.77 2.34 -22.65
C ASN A 234 1.76 1.55 -23.53
N ARG A 235 2.42 2.22 -24.44
CA ARG A 235 3.67 1.72 -25.05
C ARG A 235 4.83 2.29 -24.24
N THR A 236 5.52 1.44 -23.51
CA THR A 236 6.61 1.84 -22.64
C THR A 236 7.97 1.39 -23.20
N THR A 237 9.01 2.14 -22.86
CA THR A 237 10.41 1.75 -23.01
C THR A 237 11.11 1.81 -21.68
N GLN A 238 11.98 0.83 -21.43
CA GLN A 238 12.81 0.78 -20.24
C GLN A 238 14.26 1.07 -20.62
N SER A 239 14.90 1.94 -19.85
CA SER A 239 16.32 2.27 -19.96
C SER A 239 17.06 1.98 -18.67
N PHE A 240 18.32 1.55 -18.80
CA PHE A 240 19.21 1.32 -17.66
C PHE A 240 20.37 2.31 -17.72
N HIS A 241 20.60 3.01 -16.62
CA HIS A 241 21.65 4.01 -16.51
C HIS A 241 22.77 3.51 -15.60
N THR A 242 24.02 3.55 -16.07
CA THR A 242 25.18 3.13 -15.28
C THR A 242 25.74 4.26 -14.41
N ALA A 243 25.52 5.52 -14.80
CA ALA A 243 26.11 6.69 -14.19
C ALA A 243 25.12 7.63 -13.47
N LYS A 244 23.81 7.44 -13.62
CA LYS A 244 22.78 8.23 -12.93
C LYS A 244 22.41 7.61 -11.58
N VAL A 245 21.83 8.44 -10.69
CA VAL A 245 21.28 7.97 -9.41
C VAL A 245 20.09 7.06 -9.67
N GLU A 246 19.19 7.48 -10.57
CA GLU A 246 18.07 6.69 -11.07
C GLU A 246 18.60 5.66 -12.08
N ARG A 247 18.73 4.43 -11.61
CA ARG A 247 19.34 3.33 -12.40
C ARG A 247 18.41 2.79 -13.46
N ILE A 248 17.11 2.89 -13.24
CA ILE A 248 16.07 2.34 -14.10
C ILE A 248 15.06 3.44 -14.41
N GLU A 249 14.82 3.65 -15.69
CA GLU A 249 13.77 4.54 -16.17
C GLU A 249 12.76 3.73 -16.97
N VAL A 250 11.48 3.94 -16.69
CA VAL A 250 10.37 3.44 -17.51
C VAL A 250 9.60 4.65 -18.00
N MET A 251 9.55 4.81 -19.30
CA MET A 251 8.95 5.99 -19.94
C MET A 251 7.89 5.59 -20.94
N ASP A 252 6.83 6.37 -21.02
CA ASP A 252 5.82 6.22 -22.05
C ASP A 252 6.32 6.76 -23.38
N MET A 253 6.12 5.98 -24.43
CA MET A 253 6.31 6.40 -25.83
C MET A 253 4.98 6.84 -26.44
N ALA A 254 3.87 6.34 -25.90
CA ALA A 254 2.49 6.74 -26.16
C ALA A 254 1.62 6.13 -25.06
N SER A 255 0.58 6.85 -24.64
CA SER A 255 -0.40 6.33 -23.68
C SER A 255 -1.75 7.01 -23.87
N ASP A 256 -2.81 6.20 -23.77
CA ASP A 256 -4.21 6.61 -23.84
C ASP A 256 -4.99 6.02 -22.65
N ILE A 257 -6.17 6.56 -22.40
CA ILE A 257 -7.12 6.04 -21.43
C ILE A 257 -8.38 5.56 -22.13
N LEU A 258 -8.94 4.48 -21.61
CA LEU A 258 -10.24 3.95 -22.02
C LEU A 258 -11.02 3.46 -20.78
N VAL A 259 -12.32 3.31 -20.96
CA VAL A 259 -13.18 2.66 -19.97
C VAL A 259 -13.78 1.40 -20.60
N TYR A 260 -13.77 0.32 -19.87
CA TYR A 260 -14.31 -0.97 -20.27
C TYR A 260 -15.56 -1.27 -19.45
N GLN A 261 -16.60 -1.74 -20.13
CA GLN A 261 -17.84 -2.23 -19.52
C GLN A 261 -17.85 -3.76 -19.52
N PRO A 262 -17.67 -4.44 -18.38
CA PRO A 262 -17.57 -5.91 -18.32
C PRO A 262 -18.83 -6.64 -18.79
N GLU A 263 -20.01 -6.11 -18.52
CA GLU A 263 -21.28 -6.76 -18.86
C GLU A 263 -21.49 -6.89 -20.38
N THR A 264 -21.09 -5.89 -21.14
CA THR A 264 -21.30 -5.84 -22.61
C THR A 264 -20.03 -6.09 -23.41
N HIS A 265 -18.86 -6.15 -22.73
CA HIS A 265 -17.52 -6.20 -23.35
C HIS A 265 -17.20 -4.99 -24.24
N GLU A 266 -17.83 -3.86 -23.99
CA GLU A 266 -17.64 -2.64 -24.78
C GLU A 266 -16.47 -1.80 -24.26
N LEU A 267 -15.72 -1.21 -25.20
CA LEU A 267 -14.73 -0.17 -24.94
C LEU A 267 -15.37 1.19 -25.15
N LEU A 268 -15.38 2.01 -24.09
CA LEU A 268 -15.85 3.38 -24.13
C LEU A 268 -14.64 4.30 -24.33
N LEU A 269 -14.62 5.00 -25.46
CA LEU A 269 -13.49 5.81 -25.91
C LEU A 269 -13.89 7.28 -25.97
N SER A 270 -12.94 8.18 -25.73
CA SER A 270 -13.12 9.62 -25.89
C SER A 270 -11.92 10.22 -26.62
N PRO A 271 -12.15 11.05 -27.66
CA PRO A 271 -11.05 11.78 -28.31
C PRO A 271 -10.27 12.71 -27.37
N LEU A 272 -10.85 13.04 -26.20
CA LEU A 272 -10.20 13.85 -25.18
C LEU A 272 -9.20 13.05 -24.32
N LEU A 273 -9.28 11.71 -24.34
CA LEU A 273 -8.44 10.78 -23.60
C LEU A 273 -7.52 9.95 -24.51
N GLN A 274 -7.45 10.29 -25.81
CA GLN A 274 -6.68 9.58 -26.84
C GLN A 274 -6.06 10.58 -27.80
N LYS A 275 -5.42 11.61 -27.27
CA LYS A 275 -4.81 12.66 -28.08
C LYS A 275 -3.44 12.25 -28.57
N LYS A 276 -3.20 12.36 -29.87
CA LYS A 276 -2.00 11.86 -30.55
C LYS A 276 -0.67 12.41 -30.02
N GLU A 277 -0.64 13.61 -29.47
CA GLU A 277 0.57 14.29 -28.97
C GLU A 277 0.51 14.55 -27.46
N VAL A 278 -0.29 13.77 -26.77
CA VAL A 278 -0.48 13.87 -25.31
C VAL A 278 -0.36 12.46 -24.74
N PHE A 279 0.20 12.35 -23.57
CA PHE A 279 0.23 11.11 -22.80
C PHE A 279 -0.85 11.19 -21.72
N GLU A 280 -1.79 10.24 -21.72
CA GLU A 280 -2.80 10.07 -20.69
C GLU A 280 -2.63 8.72 -19.99
N THR A 281 -2.56 8.72 -18.64
CA THR A 281 -2.29 7.51 -17.87
C THR A 281 -2.87 7.57 -16.45
N PHE A 282 -2.84 6.47 -15.73
CA PHE A 282 -3.29 6.33 -14.32
C PHE A 282 -4.70 6.85 -14.07
N PRO A 283 -5.72 6.31 -14.75
CA PRO A 283 -7.09 6.71 -14.50
C PRO A 283 -7.56 6.30 -13.09
N ALA A 284 -8.43 7.12 -12.48
CA ALA A 284 -9.08 6.83 -11.22
C ALA A 284 -10.47 7.48 -11.15
N PHE A 285 -11.52 6.70 -10.92
CA PHE A 285 -12.86 7.24 -10.75
C PHE A 285 -13.01 7.98 -9.41
N SER A 286 -13.79 9.06 -9.42
CA SER A 286 -14.21 9.73 -8.18
C SER A 286 -15.03 8.80 -7.28
N ALA A 287 -15.16 9.17 -6.01
CA ALA A 287 -15.91 8.38 -5.03
C ALA A 287 -17.39 8.15 -5.41
N ASP A 288 -18.00 9.11 -6.11
CA ASP A 288 -19.36 9.05 -6.63
C ASP A 288 -19.46 8.51 -8.07
N GLY A 289 -18.32 8.19 -8.70
CA GLY A 289 -18.24 7.67 -10.06
C GLY A 289 -18.53 8.66 -11.19
N LYS A 290 -18.76 9.95 -10.88
CA LYS A 290 -19.17 10.96 -11.88
C LYS A 290 -18.02 11.70 -12.52
N LYS A 291 -16.79 11.44 -12.09
CA LYS A 291 -15.58 12.00 -12.68
C LYS A 291 -14.53 10.90 -12.86
N LEU A 292 -13.74 11.07 -13.89
CA LEU A 292 -12.53 10.28 -14.12
C LEU A 292 -11.32 11.20 -13.96
N TYR A 293 -10.52 10.99 -12.92
CA TYR A 293 -9.23 11.63 -12.72
C TYR A 293 -8.15 10.89 -13.50
N PHE A 294 -7.13 11.57 -13.96
CA PHE A 294 -6.01 10.97 -14.67
C PHE A 294 -4.80 11.89 -14.73
N CYS A 295 -3.66 11.31 -15.07
CA CYS A 295 -2.44 12.06 -15.33
C CYS A 295 -2.29 12.35 -16.82
N SER A 296 -1.98 13.59 -17.18
CA SER A 296 -1.81 14.01 -18.58
C SER A 296 -0.59 14.88 -18.78
N ALA A 297 0.19 14.62 -19.83
CA ALA A 297 1.38 15.38 -20.20
C ALA A 297 1.44 15.65 -21.69
N ALA A 298 1.94 16.83 -22.08
CA ALA A 298 2.28 17.09 -23.46
C ALA A 298 3.41 16.18 -23.92
N GLY A 299 3.23 15.51 -25.06
CA GLY A 299 4.26 14.67 -25.67
C GLY A 299 5.50 15.47 -26.05
N LYS A 300 6.66 14.86 -25.91
CA LYS A 300 7.95 15.40 -26.35
C LYS A 300 8.68 14.34 -27.17
N PRO A 301 9.76 14.70 -27.90
CA PRO A 301 10.59 13.72 -28.56
C PRO A 301 11.12 12.67 -27.58
N MET A 302 10.66 11.43 -27.74
CA MET A 302 11.00 10.31 -26.85
C MET A 302 11.93 9.31 -27.58
N PRO A 303 12.93 8.74 -26.92
CA PRO A 303 13.25 8.84 -25.49
C PRO A 303 14.15 10.02 -25.09
N GLU A 304 14.58 10.88 -26.02
CA GLU A 304 15.64 11.88 -25.79
C GLU A 304 15.28 12.91 -24.71
N LYS A 305 13.98 13.20 -24.55
CA LYS A 305 13.45 14.23 -23.62
C LYS A 305 12.56 13.66 -22.53
N TYR A 306 12.83 12.45 -22.09
CA TYR A 306 12.02 11.77 -21.08
C TYR A 306 12.00 12.51 -19.72
N ASP A 307 13.10 13.16 -19.36
CA ASP A 307 13.24 13.94 -18.11
C ASP A 307 12.62 15.36 -18.18
N GLU A 308 12.10 15.73 -19.35
CA GLU A 308 11.29 16.95 -19.52
C GLU A 308 9.77 16.68 -19.46
N ILE A 309 9.32 15.42 -19.41
CA ILE A 309 7.89 15.07 -19.33
C ILE A 309 7.39 15.28 -17.92
N ARG A 310 6.33 16.09 -17.78
CA ARG A 310 5.67 16.34 -16.49
C ARG A 310 4.18 16.18 -16.62
N TYR A 311 3.62 15.33 -15.79
CA TYR A 311 2.20 14.98 -15.81
C TYR A 311 1.41 15.86 -14.86
N SER A 312 0.40 16.53 -15.38
CA SER A 312 -0.63 17.25 -14.63
C SER A 312 -1.69 16.27 -14.13
N LEU A 313 -2.34 16.59 -13.01
CA LEU A 313 -3.56 15.90 -12.59
C LEU A 313 -4.75 16.57 -13.26
N CYS A 314 -5.48 15.81 -14.04
CA CYS A 314 -6.65 16.25 -14.79
C CYS A 314 -7.91 15.47 -14.39
N CYS A 315 -9.08 15.98 -14.78
CA CYS A 315 -10.32 15.22 -14.69
C CYS A 315 -11.25 15.53 -15.88
N ILE A 316 -12.12 14.56 -16.16
CA ILE A 316 -13.23 14.68 -17.10
C ILE A 316 -14.50 14.16 -16.42
N ASP A 317 -15.65 14.76 -16.72
CA ASP A 317 -16.94 14.26 -16.23
C ASP A 317 -17.25 12.91 -16.89
N PHE A 318 -17.90 12.03 -16.14
CA PHE A 318 -18.34 10.71 -16.60
C PHE A 318 -19.78 10.48 -16.17
N ASN A 319 -20.61 10.06 -17.09
CA ASN A 319 -22.00 9.69 -16.79
C ASN A 319 -22.10 8.15 -16.65
N PRO A 320 -22.25 7.62 -15.41
CA PRO A 320 -22.31 6.16 -15.19
C PRO A 320 -23.60 5.51 -15.69
N ASP A 321 -24.66 6.25 -15.99
CA ASP A 321 -25.92 5.70 -16.47
C ASP A 321 -25.80 5.18 -17.90
N ASN A 322 -25.01 5.87 -18.73
CA ASN A 322 -24.88 5.57 -20.15
C ASN A 322 -23.41 5.45 -20.64
N GLY A 323 -22.42 5.57 -19.75
CA GLY A 323 -21.00 5.41 -20.09
C GLY A 323 -20.41 6.54 -20.94
N THR A 324 -21.00 7.75 -20.91
CA THR A 324 -20.51 8.89 -21.73
C THR A 324 -19.57 9.80 -20.96
N PHE A 325 -18.63 10.40 -21.68
CA PHE A 325 -17.68 11.36 -21.14
C PHE A 325 -18.17 12.79 -21.35
N GLY A 326 -17.75 13.70 -20.47
CA GLY A 326 -17.95 15.13 -20.64
C GLY A 326 -17.20 15.70 -21.84
N GLU A 327 -17.48 16.96 -22.19
CA GLU A 327 -16.97 17.62 -23.39
C GLU A 327 -15.65 18.38 -23.15
N ARG A 328 -15.16 18.43 -21.91
CA ARG A 328 -13.93 19.13 -21.55
C ARG A 328 -13.11 18.38 -20.49
N VAL A 329 -11.82 18.63 -20.50
CA VAL A 329 -10.88 18.20 -19.46
C VAL A 329 -10.54 19.41 -18.61
N ASP A 330 -10.70 19.29 -17.30
CA ASP A 330 -10.27 20.27 -16.31
C ASP A 330 -8.92 19.87 -15.72
N THR A 331 -8.02 20.82 -15.48
CA THR A 331 -6.72 20.59 -14.81
C THR A 331 -6.84 20.97 -13.35
N LEU A 332 -6.60 20.01 -12.46
CA LEU A 332 -6.62 20.21 -11.01
C LEU A 332 -5.26 20.63 -10.46
N ILE A 333 -4.20 20.00 -10.97
CA ILE A 333 -2.80 20.33 -10.64
C ILE A 333 -2.06 20.51 -11.95
N ASN A 334 -1.51 21.70 -12.18
CA ASN A 334 -0.73 22.00 -13.36
C ASN A 334 0.76 21.70 -13.12
N ALA A 335 1.28 20.72 -13.83
CA ALA A 335 2.67 20.25 -13.71
C ALA A 335 3.69 21.33 -14.13
N GLU A 336 3.37 22.16 -15.13
CA GLU A 336 4.27 23.23 -15.61
C GLU A 336 4.44 24.35 -14.56
N ASP A 337 3.37 24.65 -13.81
CA ASP A 337 3.41 25.65 -12.72
C ASP A 337 4.24 25.14 -11.53
N LEU A 338 4.07 23.84 -11.18
CA LEU A 338 4.80 23.18 -10.10
C LEU A 338 6.22 22.78 -10.49
N LYS A 339 6.50 22.61 -11.77
CA LYS A 339 7.73 21.97 -12.31
C LYS A 339 7.98 20.58 -11.71
N LYS A 340 6.92 19.86 -11.47
CA LYS A 340 6.86 18.51 -10.91
C LYS A 340 5.87 17.67 -11.70
N SER A 341 5.94 16.37 -11.51
CA SER A 341 5.11 15.38 -12.21
C SER A 341 4.25 14.60 -11.23
N VAL A 342 2.95 14.51 -11.52
CA VAL A 342 1.97 13.76 -10.72
C VAL A 342 1.84 12.34 -11.25
N SER A 343 1.78 11.35 -10.37
CA SER A 343 1.48 9.97 -10.72
C SER A 343 0.60 9.28 -9.68
N PHE A 344 -0.05 8.18 -10.07
CA PHE A 344 -0.86 7.31 -9.21
C PHE A 344 -1.93 8.03 -8.37
N PRO A 345 -2.83 8.84 -8.97
CA PRO A 345 -3.90 9.47 -8.21
C PRO A 345 -4.83 8.42 -7.60
N ARG A 346 -5.14 8.57 -6.31
CA ARG A 346 -6.03 7.69 -5.55
C ARG A 346 -7.02 8.53 -4.76
N PRO A 347 -8.25 8.72 -5.25
CA PRO A 347 -9.31 9.41 -4.51
C PRO A 347 -9.69 8.63 -3.25
N SER A 348 -9.89 9.36 -2.15
CA SER A 348 -10.45 8.79 -0.92
C SER A 348 -11.91 8.37 -1.14
N TYR A 349 -12.36 7.30 -0.47
CA TYR A 349 -13.71 6.78 -0.66
C TYR A 349 -14.81 7.72 -0.14
N ASP A 350 -14.46 8.67 0.74
CA ASP A 350 -15.36 9.74 1.19
C ASP A 350 -15.40 10.95 0.24
N GLY A 351 -14.59 10.92 -0.83
CA GLY A 351 -14.59 11.96 -1.88
C GLY A 351 -13.97 13.29 -1.47
N LYS A 352 -13.22 13.36 -0.36
CA LYS A 352 -12.64 14.60 0.12
C LYS A 352 -11.25 14.87 -0.39
N TYR A 353 -10.48 13.84 -0.65
CA TYR A 353 -9.06 13.92 -0.95
C TYR A 353 -8.67 13.11 -2.19
N ILE A 354 -7.59 13.52 -2.84
CA ILE A 354 -6.82 12.67 -3.75
C ILE A 354 -5.40 12.57 -3.19
N MET A 355 -4.94 11.36 -2.91
CA MET A 355 -3.54 11.07 -2.64
C MET A 355 -2.84 10.75 -3.96
N PHE A 356 -1.61 11.23 -4.14
CA PHE A 356 -0.82 11.03 -5.34
C PHE A 356 0.67 11.05 -5.02
N THR A 357 1.49 10.53 -5.93
CA THR A 357 2.94 10.66 -5.86
C THR A 357 3.37 11.87 -6.69
N LEU A 358 4.24 12.71 -6.15
CA LEU A 358 4.85 13.85 -6.82
C LEU A 358 6.34 13.61 -6.99
N SER A 359 6.83 13.70 -8.23
CA SER A 359 8.25 13.51 -8.60
C SER A 359 8.76 14.66 -9.48
N ASP A 360 10.04 14.67 -9.84
CA ASP A 360 10.61 15.73 -10.69
C ASP A 360 10.15 15.63 -12.14
N TYR A 361 9.97 14.43 -12.66
CA TYR A 361 9.54 14.16 -14.03
C TYR A 361 8.98 12.73 -14.18
N GLY A 362 8.40 12.45 -15.35
CA GLY A 362 7.93 11.13 -15.71
C GLY A 362 6.65 10.71 -15.02
N ASN A 363 6.22 9.48 -15.29
CA ASN A 363 5.04 8.88 -14.70
C ASN A 363 5.34 7.64 -13.85
N PHE A 364 6.50 7.02 -14.04
CA PHE A 364 6.90 5.80 -13.35
C PHE A 364 7.97 6.08 -12.29
N SER A 365 7.58 6.88 -11.31
CA SER A 365 8.45 7.47 -10.30
C SER A 365 8.96 6.51 -9.21
N ILE A 366 8.69 5.21 -9.30
CA ILE A 366 9.06 4.22 -8.27
C ILE A 366 10.57 4.04 -8.05
N TRP A 367 11.40 4.57 -8.97
CA TRP A 367 12.86 4.58 -8.85
C TRP A 367 13.42 5.97 -8.52
N HIS A 368 12.57 6.99 -8.48
CA HIS A 368 12.96 8.37 -8.22
C HIS A 368 12.96 8.64 -6.72
N LYS A 369 14.12 8.91 -6.15
CA LYS A 369 14.31 9.07 -4.70
C LYS A 369 13.51 10.23 -4.10
N GLU A 370 13.26 11.24 -4.91
CA GLU A 370 12.51 12.45 -4.56
C GLU A 370 10.99 12.32 -4.75
N ALA A 371 10.52 11.09 -5.04
CA ALA A 371 9.10 10.83 -5.23
C ALA A 371 8.40 10.64 -3.89
N ASP A 372 7.58 11.62 -3.53
CA ASP A 372 6.89 11.76 -2.25
C ASP A 372 5.37 11.62 -2.38
N LEU A 373 4.72 11.23 -1.30
CA LEU A 373 3.27 11.22 -1.20
C LEU A 373 2.72 12.60 -0.84
N TRP A 374 1.71 13.02 -1.59
CA TRP A 374 1.01 14.29 -1.43
C TRP A 374 -0.50 14.09 -1.35
N LEU A 375 -1.17 15.01 -0.70
CA LEU A 375 -2.61 15.02 -0.52
C LEU A 375 -3.20 16.31 -1.10
N LEU A 376 -4.16 16.17 -2.02
CA LEU A 376 -4.99 17.26 -2.54
C LEU A 376 -6.35 17.23 -1.83
N ASN A 377 -6.74 18.33 -1.21
CA ASN A 377 -8.09 18.54 -0.68
C ASN A 377 -9.00 18.98 -1.84
N LEU A 378 -10.02 18.20 -2.15
CA LEU A 378 -10.95 18.48 -3.26
C LEU A 378 -11.96 19.60 -2.95
N GLN A 379 -12.12 20.00 -1.67
CA GLN A 379 -13.05 21.03 -1.27
C GLN A 379 -12.51 22.44 -1.54
N ASP A 380 -11.22 22.65 -1.26
CA ASP A 380 -10.60 23.99 -1.33
C ASP A 380 -9.41 24.05 -2.31
N GLY A 381 -9.00 22.92 -2.89
CA GLY A 381 -7.90 22.82 -3.84
C GLY A 381 -6.50 22.93 -3.19
N THR A 382 -6.40 22.95 -1.88
CA THR A 382 -5.11 22.98 -1.19
C THR A 382 -4.41 21.63 -1.28
N MET A 383 -3.08 21.66 -1.35
CA MET A 383 -2.28 20.44 -1.36
C MET A 383 -1.08 20.56 -0.41
N HIS A 384 -0.67 19.44 0.17
CA HIS A 384 0.49 19.36 1.06
C HIS A 384 1.16 18.00 0.97
N ALA A 385 2.44 17.94 1.27
CA ALA A 385 3.18 16.70 1.46
C ALA A 385 2.69 15.96 2.72
N ILE A 386 2.74 14.64 2.70
CA ILE A 386 2.45 13.82 3.89
C ILE A 386 3.77 13.57 4.59
N GLU A 387 4.24 14.57 5.35
CA GLU A 387 5.59 14.59 5.95
C GLU A 387 5.90 13.33 6.77
N GLU A 388 4.91 12.80 7.50
CA GLU A 388 5.08 11.62 8.34
C GLU A 388 5.23 10.32 7.52
N ALA A 389 4.75 10.31 6.28
CA ALA A 389 4.89 9.18 5.36
C ALA A 389 6.14 9.27 4.50
N ASN A 390 6.63 10.46 4.23
CA ASN A 390 7.75 10.69 3.31
C ASN A 390 9.11 10.47 3.96
N SER A 391 10.11 10.13 3.16
CA SER A 391 11.48 9.85 3.60
C SER A 391 12.51 10.44 2.63
N THR A 392 13.77 10.05 2.77
CA THR A 392 14.84 10.40 1.81
C THR A 392 14.88 9.46 0.60
N ASN A 393 13.90 8.60 0.44
CA ASN A 393 13.78 7.67 -0.68
C ASN A 393 12.33 7.66 -1.18
N THR A 394 12.02 6.84 -2.17
CA THR A 394 10.73 6.83 -2.85
C THR A 394 9.59 6.31 -1.97
N GLU A 395 8.46 6.99 -1.97
CA GLU A 395 7.16 6.52 -1.49
C GLU A 395 6.14 6.48 -2.63
N SER A 396 5.41 5.35 -2.75
CA SER A 396 4.44 5.15 -3.84
C SER A 396 3.45 4.02 -3.55
N TYR A 397 2.67 3.59 -4.55
CA TYR A 397 1.71 2.47 -4.49
C TYR A 397 0.75 2.53 -3.29
N HIS A 398 0.27 3.74 -3.01
CA HIS A 398 -0.65 4.00 -1.92
C HIS A 398 -2.08 3.55 -2.22
N SER A 399 -2.81 3.17 -1.17
CA SER A 399 -4.20 2.76 -1.23
C SER A 399 -4.94 3.12 0.06
N TRP A 400 -6.20 3.56 -0.07
CA TRP A 400 -7.05 3.93 1.06
C TRP A 400 -7.74 2.72 1.68
N SER A 401 -7.97 2.79 3.00
CA SER A 401 -8.94 1.94 3.68
C SER A 401 -10.37 2.34 3.29
N SER A 402 -11.33 1.40 3.47
CA SER A 402 -12.74 1.59 3.11
C SER A 402 -13.39 2.82 3.76
N ASN A 403 -12.93 3.19 4.94
CA ASN A 403 -13.44 4.34 5.70
C ASN A 403 -12.66 5.64 5.47
N SER A 404 -11.67 5.64 4.57
CA SER A 404 -10.81 6.81 4.27
C SER A 404 -10.05 7.38 5.48
N ARG A 405 -9.86 6.57 6.54
CA ARG A 405 -9.15 6.99 7.76
C ARG A 405 -7.72 6.50 7.82
N TRP A 406 -7.43 5.46 7.05
CA TRP A 406 -6.13 4.82 6.96
C TRP A 406 -5.71 4.72 5.50
N PHE A 407 -4.43 4.65 5.28
CA PHE A 407 -3.87 4.28 3.99
C PHE A 407 -2.63 3.41 4.19
N ILE A 408 -2.30 2.64 3.18
CA ILE A 408 -1.08 1.86 3.08
C ILE A 408 -0.28 2.35 1.87
N PHE A 409 1.02 2.26 1.95
CA PHE A 409 1.91 2.62 0.86
C PHE A 409 3.17 1.76 0.88
N SER A 410 3.90 1.73 -0.23
CA SER A 410 5.22 1.11 -0.31
C SER A 410 6.30 2.17 -0.24
N SER A 411 7.35 1.89 0.52
CA SER A 411 8.50 2.78 0.72
C SER A 411 9.81 2.06 0.42
N ARG A 412 10.83 2.80 0.04
CA ARG A 412 12.20 2.31 -0.13
C ARG A 412 13.14 2.86 0.94
N ARG A 413 12.61 3.34 2.07
CA ARG A 413 13.33 4.07 3.11
C ARG A 413 14.44 3.30 3.80
N ASP A 414 14.30 1.98 3.98
CA ASP A 414 15.24 1.20 4.79
C ASP A 414 16.48 0.80 3.98
N ASP A 415 16.33 -0.08 3.00
CA ASP A 415 17.43 -0.69 2.26
C ASP A 415 17.44 -0.32 0.77
N GLY A 416 16.55 0.57 0.35
CA GLY A 416 16.36 0.96 -1.04
C GLY A 416 15.55 -0.04 -1.86
N LEU A 417 14.94 -1.03 -1.23
CA LEU A 417 13.97 -1.95 -1.80
C LEU A 417 12.57 -1.58 -1.32
N TYR A 418 11.53 -1.98 -2.07
CA TYR A 418 10.16 -1.76 -1.63
C TYR A 418 9.74 -2.75 -0.54
N THR A 419 9.25 -2.23 0.54
CA THR A 419 8.62 -2.94 1.64
C THR A 419 7.20 -2.40 1.87
#